data_fd9eac0a66f999cd6410cf83a1ece3c9
#
_entry.id   fd9eac0a66f999cd6410cf83a1ece3c9
#
_cell.length_a   1.000
_cell.length_b   1.000
_cell.length_c   1.000
_cell.angle_alpha   90.00
_cell.angle_beta   90.00
_cell.angle_gamma   90.00
#
_symmetry.space_group_name_H-M   'P 1'
#
loop_
_entity.id
_entity.type
_entity.pdbx_description
1 polymer ?
#
loop_
_entity_poly.entity_id
_entity_poly.type
_entity_poly.pdbx_seq_one_letter_code
_entity_poly.pdbx_strand_id
1 'polypeptide(L)'
;MRKISQVYDIESPSQIKDMSIDELIQLCSDIRTFLIESISKTGGHLSSNLGIVEVTVAMHYVFDSPKDKMIFDVGHQCYTHKILTGRSTQFATLRKKGGLSGYQKRSESKYDCWEAGHSSTSLSAALGYAIARDLMHDDYQVVAVIGDGSLTGGMALEALNDIGSKQKKMVIIFNDNNMSISKNYSGVEKRITDIRASHLYIDLKHDVKNNLKSNKLGTNVLNTLSHFRDKIKDEVIDAPLFKEFNLDYMGPVDGHDIASLIKVFQAAKEHDGPIVVHVLTQKGKGYKFAEQDKVGKWHGVSPFDVVTGKSLSLLPPNEISWSQVISNTVMDLAEKDKSIVAITPAMAQGSKLLEFQKRYPDRFFDCGIAEQHAVTMACAMALGGLKPFVSIYSSFLQRAYDQVNHDMARMHVPVVLGIDRCGLVGDDGETHQGVFDIAMLRSIPNLVLSQPKDAKEAQNMIYTAFASKKPFCVRYPRGNVRYAKNKSYSLIPIGTWEKFVVGTPTQIVITYGPDVDHVINKARENQIGLLVVNARFFKPIDEVMMKDLLKLNLPITVYETDIKKGGLSSAILEYMNTLDEKIHVLGIGDHYVCHGSIRSLRIQEGISTECLFEELEKHG
;
A
#
# COMPACT_ATOMS: atom_id res chain seq x y z
N MET A 1 -26.54 -16.93 -16.68
CA MET A 1 -27.24 -15.68 -16.31
C MET A 1 -27.92 -15.71 -14.94
N ARG A 2 -28.41 -16.85 -14.41
CA ARG A 2 -28.98 -16.91 -13.03
C ARG A 2 -27.97 -16.71 -11.88
N LYS A 3 -26.68 -16.98 -12.10
CA LYS A 3 -25.65 -16.92 -11.05
C LYS A 3 -25.30 -15.49 -10.59
N ILE A 4 -25.32 -14.52 -11.49
CA ILE A 4 -24.98 -13.12 -11.16
C ILE A 4 -26.11 -12.44 -10.40
N SER A 5 -27.39 -12.84 -10.61
CA SER A 5 -28.52 -12.26 -9.89
C SER A 5 -28.44 -12.47 -8.37
N GLN A 6 -28.00 -13.64 -7.91
CA GLN A 6 -27.91 -13.95 -6.47
C GLN A 6 -26.92 -13.03 -5.72
N VAL A 7 -25.81 -12.62 -6.35
CA VAL A 7 -24.83 -11.72 -5.75
C VAL A 7 -25.39 -10.30 -5.59
N TYR A 8 -26.20 -9.85 -6.54
CA TYR A 8 -26.86 -8.54 -6.50
C TYR A 8 -28.01 -8.46 -5.49
N ASP A 9 -28.60 -9.60 -5.13
CA ASP A 9 -29.75 -9.67 -4.23
C ASP A 9 -29.35 -9.67 -2.73
N ILE A 10 -28.03 -9.70 -2.44
CA ILE A 10 -27.53 -9.65 -1.06
C ILE A 10 -27.48 -8.19 -0.58
N GLU A 11 -28.34 -7.85 0.36
CA GLU A 11 -28.40 -6.54 1.00
C GLU A 11 -27.75 -6.52 2.40
N SER A 12 -27.70 -7.67 3.06
CA SER A 12 -27.08 -7.82 4.37
C SER A 12 -26.56 -9.23 4.64
N PRO A 13 -25.55 -9.38 5.53
CA PRO A 13 -24.99 -10.68 5.89
C PRO A 13 -26.00 -11.62 6.55
N SER A 14 -27.10 -11.13 7.09
CA SER A 14 -28.13 -11.98 7.69
C SER A 14 -28.76 -12.95 6.68
N GLN A 15 -28.81 -12.58 5.40
CA GLN A 15 -29.42 -13.42 4.36
C GLN A 15 -28.65 -14.71 4.06
N ILE A 16 -27.37 -14.80 4.41
CA ILE A 16 -26.59 -16.02 4.21
C ILE A 16 -26.63 -16.98 5.41
N LYS A 17 -27.17 -16.55 6.56
CA LYS A 17 -27.16 -17.33 7.81
C LYS A 17 -27.97 -18.64 7.72
N ASP A 18 -29.02 -18.66 6.91
CA ASP A 18 -29.92 -19.81 6.73
C ASP A 18 -29.58 -20.66 5.49
N MET A 19 -28.53 -20.31 4.74
CA MET A 19 -28.10 -21.05 3.57
C MET A 19 -27.47 -22.38 3.96
N SER A 20 -27.78 -23.42 3.18
CA SER A 20 -27.09 -24.71 3.25
C SER A 20 -25.65 -24.62 2.79
N ILE A 21 -24.83 -25.61 3.14
CA ILE A 21 -23.43 -25.67 2.69
C ILE A 21 -23.31 -25.64 1.16
N ASP A 22 -24.18 -26.34 0.45
CA ASP A 22 -24.17 -26.36 -1.02
C ASP A 22 -24.51 -24.98 -1.62
N GLU A 23 -25.47 -24.26 -1.03
CA GLU A 23 -25.79 -22.89 -1.43
C GLU A 23 -24.64 -21.92 -1.14
N LEU A 24 -23.94 -22.07 -0.02
CA LEU A 24 -22.75 -21.26 0.29
C LEU A 24 -21.60 -21.55 -0.67
N ILE A 25 -21.36 -22.81 -1.07
CA ILE A 25 -20.37 -23.18 -2.08
C ILE A 25 -20.71 -22.51 -3.42
N GLN A 26 -21.98 -22.55 -3.83
CA GLN A 26 -22.43 -21.90 -5.05
C GLN A 26 -22.26 -20.37 -4.97
N LEU A 27 -22.61 -19.76 -3.84
CA LEU A 27 -22.42 -18.34 -3.59
C LEU A 27 -20.94 -17.93 -3.72
N CYS A 28 -20.01 -18.70 -3.15
CA CYS A 28 -18.57 -18.44 -3.28
C CYS A 28 -18.11 -18.46 -4.76
N SER A 29 -18.64 -19.40 -5.55
CA SER A 29 -18.36 -19.48 -6.99
C SER A 29 -18.89 -18.25 -7.75
N ASP A 30 -20.11 -17.82 -7.42
CA ASP A 30 -20.75 -16.67 -8.04
C ASP A 30 -20.05 -15.34 -7.68
N ILE A 31 -19.63 -15.20 -6.42
CA ILE A 31 -18.82 -14.05 -5.97
C ILE A 31 -17.49 -13.99 -6.73
N ARG A 32 -16.78 -15.10 -6.95
CA ARG A 32 -15.55 -15.11 -7.73
C ARG A 32 -15.77 -14.65 -9.17
N THR A 33 -16.80 -15.17 -9.81
CA THR A 33 -17.16 -14.77 -11.17
C THR A 33 -17.43 -13.26 -11.23
N PHE A 34 -18.25 -12.76 -10.30
CA PHE A 34 -18.57 -11.35 -10.16
C PHE A 34 -17.32 -10.47 -9.96
N LEU A 35 -16.40 -10.89 -9.09
CA LEU A 35 -15.15 -10.16 -8.82
C LEU A 35 -14.26 -10.09 -10.07
N ILE A 36 -14.08 -11.20 -10.79
CA ILE A 36 -13.29 -11.24 -12.02
C ILE A 36 -13.87 -10.27 -13.07
N GLU A 37 -15.18 -10.34 -13.30
CA GLU A 37 -15.86 -9.49 -14.27
C GLU A 37 -15.86 -8.00 -13.89
N SER A 38 -16.06 -7.70 -12.62
CA SER A 38 -16.07 -6.31 -12.12
C SER A 38 -14.68 -5.69 -12.17
N ILE A 39 -13.68 -6.37 -11.61
CA ILE A 39 -12.30 -5.86 -11.53
C ILE A 39 -11.65 -5.81 -12.91
N SER A 40 -12.03 -6.67 -13.84
CA SER A 40 -11.55 -6.57 -15.23
C SER A 40 -11.89 -5.23 -15.89
N LYS A 41 -12.99 -4.58 -15.46
CA LYS A 41 -13.48 -3.29 -16.00
C LYS A 41 -12.98 -2.08 -15.21
N THR A 42 -12.89 -2.22 -13.88
CA THR A 42 -12.54 -1.10 -12.99
C THR A 42 -11.06 -1.05 -12.64
N GLY A 43 -10.35 -2.17 -12.73
CA GLY A 43 -9.11 -2.40 -12.01
C GLY A 43 -9.38 -2.64 -10.52
N GLY A 44 -8.32 -2.94 -9.76
CA GLY A 44 -8.42 -3.18 -8.32
C GLY A 44 -7.55 -4.31 -7.82
N HIS A 45 -7.77 -4.75 -6.58
CA HIS A 45 -7.04 -5.84 -5.95
C HIS A 45 -7.72 -7.18 -6.29
N LEU A 46 -7.15 -7.96 -7.22
CA LEU A 46 -7.83 -9.16 -7.73
C LEU A 46 -7.43 -10.41 -6.95
N SER A 47 -6.14 -10.78 -6.97
CA SER A 47 -5.71 -12.08 -6.48
C SER A 47 -5.94 -12.29 -4.99
N SER A 48 -5.79 -11.23 -4.19
CA SER A 48 -6.03 -11.28 -2.74
C SER A 48 -7.51 -11.51 -2.41
N ASN A 49 -8.42 -10.88 -3.17
CA ASN A 49 -9.85 -11.05 -2.99
C ASN A 49 -10.32 -12.45 -3.44
N LEU A 50 -9.82 -12.96 -4.55
CA LEU A 50 -10.16 -14.31 -5.01
C LEU A 50 -9.73 -15.41 -4.05
N GLY A 51 -8.61 -15.18 -3.33
CA GLY A 51 -8.08 -16.15 -2.38
C GLY A 51 -8.85 -16.27 -1.06
N ILE A 52 -9.67 -15.28 -0.69
CA ILE A 52 -10.29 -15.20 0.64
C ILE A 52 -11.83 -15.28 0.62
N VAL A 53 -12.42 -15.67 -0.49
CA VAL A 53 -13.88 -15.67 -0.65
C VAL A 53 -14.56 -16.55 0.38
N GLU A 54 -14.21 -17.84 0.49
CA GLU A 54 -14.82 -18.78 1.44
C GLU A 54 -14.58 -18.36 2.89
N VAL A 55 -13.38 -17.88 3.20
CA VAL A 55 -13.03 -17.37 4.55
C VAL A 55 -13.97 -16.22 4.92
N THR A 56 -14.18 -15.26 4.03
CA THR A 56 -15.04 -14.09 4.28
C THR A 56 -16.52 -14.51 4.39
N VAL A 57 -16.98 -15.42 3.54
CA VAL A 57 -18.36 -15.96 3.61
C VAL A 57 -18.57 -16.71 4.94
N ALA A 58 -17.63 -17.58 5.34
CA ALA A 58 -17.70 -18.30 6.61
C ALA A 58 -17.66 -17.36 7.82
N MET A 59 -16.85 -16.29 7.78
CA MET A 59 -16.85 -15.25 8.80
C MET A 59 -18.23 -14.62 8.97
N HIS A 60 -18.85 -14.19 7.87
CA HIS A 60 -20.19 -13.59 7.91
C HIS A 60 -21.29 -14.60 8.24
N TYR A 61 -21.06 -15.88 7.99
CA TYR A 61 -21.98 -16.95 8.43
C TYR A 61 -21.94 -17.16 9.95
N VAL A 62 -20.77 -17.07 10.58
CA VAL A 62 -20.58 -17.37 12.01
C VAL A 62 -20.74 -16.14 12.90
N PHE A 63 -20.15 -15.01 12.52
CA PHE A 63 -20.15 -13.78 13.31
C PHE A 63 -21.25 -12.81 12.88
N ASP A 64 -21.69 -11.96 13.78
CA ASP A 64 -22.86 -11.09 13.61
C ASP A 64 -22.48 -9.62 13.36
N SER A 65 -21.93 -9.35 12.16
CA SER A 65 -21.62 -7.97 11.75
C SER A 65 -22.93 -7.18 11.46
N PRO A 66 -23.06 -5.90 11.91
CA PRO A 66 -22.01 -5.02 12.41
C PRO A 66 -21.80 -5.04 13.94
N LYS A 67 -22.55 -5.87 14.71
CA LYS A 67 -22.33 -6.03 16.14
C LYS A 67 -20.90 -6.47 16.40
N ASP A 68 -20.52 -7.61 15.84
CA ASP A 68 -19.16 -8.15 15.86
C ASP A 68 -18.23 -7.32 14.97
N LYS A 69 -16.99 -7.08 15.43
CA LYS A 69 -16.01 -6.23 14.75
C LYS A 69 -15.10 -7.07 13.88
N MET A 70 -15.22 -6.90 12.55
CA MET A 70 -14.38 -7.58 11.55
C MET A 70 -13.36 -6.62 10.96
N ILE A 71 -12.08 -6.87 11.24
CA ILE A 71 -10.96 -6.00 10.86
C ILE A 71 -10.09 -6.74 9.87
N PHE A 72 -9.95 -6.21 8.65
CA PHE A 72 -9.07 -6.77 7.63
C PHE A 72 -7.76 -6.00 7.59
N ASP A 73 -6.64 -6.68 7.80
CA ASP A 73 -5.32 -6.06 7.68
C ASP A 73 -5.10 -5.51 6.27
N VAL A 74 -4.56 -4.30 6.13
CA VAL A 74 -4.55 -3.54 4.87
C VAL A 74 -5.98 -3.21 4.38
N GLY A 75 -6.88 -4.16 4.36
CA GLY A 75 -8.26 -4.02 3.89
C GLY A 75 -8.45 -4.13 2.38
N HIS A 76 -7.39 -4.41 1.61
CA HIS A 76 -7.46 -4.57 0.15
C HIS A 76 -8.18 -5.86 -0.29
N GLN A 77 -8.35 -6.84 0.58
CA GLN A 77 -9.05 -8.12 0.35
C GLN A 77 -10.51 -8.10 0.85
N CYS A 78 -11.11 -6.93 1.07
CA CYS A 78 -12.45 -6.78 1.64
C CYS A 78 -13.61 -6.79 0.62
N TYR A 79 -13.38 -7.12 -0.65
CA TYR A 79 -14.43 -6.98 -1.67
C TYR A 79 -15.58 -7.96 -1.46
N THR A 80 -15.31 -9.20 -1.04
CA THR A 80 -16.35 -10.13 -0.63
C THR A 80 -17.17 -9.60 0.56
N HIS A 81 -16.52 -8.97 1.54
CA HIS A 81 -17.18 -8.28 2.64
C HIS A 81 -18.10 -7.15 2.13
N LYS A 82 -17.64 -6.34 1.17
CA LYS A 82 -18.48 -5.29 0.56
C LYS A 82 -19.70 -5.88 -0.16
N ILE A 83 -19.53 -6.98 -0.88
CA ILE A 83 -20.63 -7.70 -1.55
C ILE A 83 -21.66 -8.16 -0.53
N LEU A 84 -21.24 -8.90 0.51
CA LEU A 84 -22.12 -9.46 1.53
C LEU A 84 -22.82 -8.40 2.39
N THR A 85 -22.35 -7.18 2.36
CA THR A 85 -22.89 -6.03 3.10
C THR A 85 -23.66 -5.04 2.21
N GLY A 86 -24.19 -5.50 1.06
CA GLY A 86 -25.15 -4.78 0.24
C GLY A 86 -24.56 -3.79 -0.76
N ARG A 87 -23.26 -3.87 -1.07
CA ARG A 87 -22.57 -2.92 -1.96
C ARG A 87 -22.29 -3.47 -3.36
N SER A 88 -22.77 -4.68 -3.70
CA SER A 88 -22.50 -5.33 -4.99
C SER A 88 -22.91 -4.48 -6.20
N THR A 89 -24.04 -3.79 -6.14
CA THR A 89 -24.56 -2.92 -7.22
C THR A 89 -23.66 -1.72 -7.52
N GLN A 90 -22.80 -1.34 -6.58
CA GLN A 90 -21.90 -0.18 -6.70
C GLN A 90 -20.52 -0.53 -7.26
N PHE A 91 -20.20 -1.80 -7.52
CA PHE A 91 -18.86 -2.22 -7.97
C PHE A 91 -18.40 -1.59 -9.29
N ALA A 92 -19.31 -1.12 -10.14
CA ALA A 92 -18.97 -0.33 -11.33
C ALA A 92 -18.26 1.00 -11.00
N THR A 93 -18.37 1.47 -9.74
CA THR A 93 -17.74 2.70 -9.23
C THR A 93 -16.50 2.43 -8.39
N LEU A 94 -16.06 1.18 -8.26
CA LEU A 94 -14.91 0.79 -7.43
C LEU A 94 -13.67 1.59 -7.80
N ARG A 95 -13.05 2.26 -6.80
CA ARG A 95 -11.87 3.12 -6.91
C ARG A 95 -12.03 4.33 -7.84
N LYS A 96 -13.26 4.68 -8.21
CA LYS A 96 -13.58 5.90 -8.95
C LYS A 96 -14.02 7.00 -7.99
N LYS A 97 -13.78 8.25 -8.33
CA LYS A 97 -14.16 9.42 -7.52
C LYS A 97 -15.66 9.36 -7.13
N GLY A 98 -15.94 9.48 -5.84
CA GLY A 98 -17.29 9.40 -5.29
C GLY A 98 -17.92 8.00 -5.28
N GLY A 99 -17.16 6.97 -5.66
CA GLY A 99 -17.59 5.58 -5.65
C GLY A 99 -17.00 4.77 -4.50
N LEU A 100 -17.05 3.44 -4.60
CA LEU A 100 -16.51 2.54 -3.59
C LEU A 100 -14.99 2.65 -3.47
N SER A 101 -14.49 2.73 -2.24
CA SER A 101 -13.07 2.59 -1.91
C SER A 101 -12.56 1.18 -2.20
N GLY A 102 -11.29 1.06 -2.53
CA GLY A 102 -10.57 -0.22 -2.63
C GLY A 102 -10.27 -0.89 -1.29
N TYR A 103 -10.67 -0.27 -0.16
CA TYR A 103 -10.45 -0.70 1.21
C TYR A 103 -11.72 -0.60 2.03
N GLN A 104 -11.75 -1.15 3.26
CA GLN A 104 -12.81 -0.84 4.20
C GLN A 104 -12.85 0.67 4.46
N LYS A 105 -14.06 1.24 4.53
CA LYS A 105 -14.26 2.67 4.78
C LYS A 105 -15.50 2.90 5.64
N ARG A 106 -15.31 3.45 6.83
CA ARG A 106 -16.37 3.68 7.83
C ARG A 106 -17.49 4.58 7.31
N SER A 107 -17.14 5.55 6.47
CA SER A 107 -18.13 6.45 5.84
C SER A 107 -18.96 5.78 4.74
N GLU A 108 -18.55 4.60 4.22
CA GLU A 108 -19.33 3.85 3.23
C GLU A 108 -20.38 2.96 3.87
N SER A 109 -20.07 2.37 5.03
CA SER A 109 -20.94 1.34 5.61
C SER A 109 -20.74 1.17 7.11
N LYS A 110 -21.86 0.97 7.83
CA LYS A 110 -21.84 0.61 9.26
C LYS A 110 -21.13 -0.73 9.54
N TYR A 111 -20.92 -1.56 8.52
CA TYR A 111 -20.22 -2.84 8.62
C TYR A 111 -18.70 -2.68 8.60
N ASP A 112 -18.17 -1.53 8.17
CA ASP A 112 -16.75 -1.22 8.13
C ASP A 112 -16.34 -0.56 9.46
N CYS A 113 -15.93 -1.36 10.44
CA CYS A 113 -15.60 -0.85 11.79
C CYS A 113 -14.21 -0.20 11.86
N TRP A 114 -13.30 -0.54 10.93
CA TRP A 114 -11.92 -0.05 10.88
C TRP A 114 -11.53 0.31 9.46
N GLU A 115 -10.68 1.32 9.32
CA GLU A 115 -10.07 1.70 8.04
C GLU A 115 -8.56 1.44 8.10
N ALA A 116 -8.01 0.91 7.00
CA ALA A 116 -6.58 0.68 6.88
C ALA A 116 -6.11 1.10 5.47
N GLY A 117 -5.16 0.46 4.89
CA GLY A 117 -4.48 0.74 3.64
C GLY A 117 -3.01 0.37 3.79
N HIS A 118 -2.48 0.59 5.01
CA HIS A 118 -1.16 0.14 5.42
C HIS A 118 -1.27 -1.16 6.22
N SER A 119 -0.31 -2.07 6.03
CA SER A 119 -0.29 -3.39 6.66
C SER A 119 0.01 -3.37 8.16
N SER A 120 -0.20 -4.52 8.81
CA SER A 120 0.25 -4.82 10.17
C SER A 120 -0.44 -4.03 11.29
N THR A 121 -1.58 -3.38 11.01
CA THR A 121 -2.32 -2.58 12.00
C THR A 121 -3.51 -3.29 12.62
N SER A 122 -4.00 -4.36 11.99
CA SER A 122 -5.25 -5.04 12.36
C SER A 122 -5.24 -5.61 13.77
N LEU A 123 -4.13 -6.21 14.19
CA LEU A 123 -4.00 -6.84 15.50
C LEU A 123 -4.05 -5.80 16.63
N SER A 124 -3.37 -4.67 16.47
CA SER A 124 -3.43 -3.56 17.43
C SER A 124 -4.85 -2.97 17.54
N ALA A 125 -5.52 -2.78 16.38
CA ALA A 125 -6.90 -2.30 16.35
C ALA A 125 -7.86 -3.30 17.02
N ALA A 126 -7.69 -4.59 16.74
CA ALA A 126 -8.51 -5.64 17.34
C ALA A 126 -8.33 -5.73 18.87
N LEU A 127 -7.10 -5.65 19.36
CA LEU A 127 -6.83 -5.60 20.79
C LEU A 127 -7.50 -4.37 21.44
N GLY A 128 -7.44 -3.20 20.78
CA GLY A 128 -8.12 -2.00 21.22
C GLY A 128 -9.64 -2.18 21.35
N TYR A 129 -10.28 -2.81 20.33
CA TYR A 129 -11.71 -3.16 20.40
C TYR A 129 -12.03 -4.16 21.50
N ALA A 130 -11.19 -5.18 21.69
CA ALA A 130 -11.41 -6.17 22.76
C ALA A 130 -11.31 -5.55 24.17
N ILE A 131 -10.35 -4.66 24.37
CA ILE A 131 -10.22 -3.90 25.63
C ILE A 131 -11.44 -2.99 25.85
N ALA A 132 -11.85 -2.24 24.81
CA ALA A 132 -13.00 -1.35 24.90
C ALA A 132 -14.28 -2.13 25.21
N ARG A 133 -14.53 -3.27 24.54
CA ARG A 133 -15.64 -4.17 24.83
C ARG A 133 -15.69 -4.56 26.31
N ASP A 134 -14.56 -5.03 26.85
CA ASP A 134 -14.51 -5.51 28.24
C ASP A 134 -14.77 -4.38 29.24
N LEU A 135 -14.21 -3.19 29.01
CA LEU A 135 -14.39 -2.03 29.88
C LEU A 135 -15.79 -1.44 29.81
N MET A 136 -16.43 -1.50 28.63
CA MET A 136 -17.81 -1.03 28.44
C MET A 136 -18.85 -2.09 28.78
N HIS A 137 -18.43 -3.31 29.13
CA HIS A 137 -19.28 -4.47 29.39
C HIS A 137 -20.17 -4.84 28.19
N ASP A 138 -19.66 -4.64 26.97
CA ASP A 138 -20.29 -5.07 25.74
C ASP A 138 -20.04 -6.58 25.49
N ASP A 139 -20.82 -7.20 24.59
CA ASP A 139 -20.77 -8.64 24.31
C ASP A 139 -20.44 -9.02 22.86
N TYR A 140 -19.87 -8.07 22.06
CA TYR A 140 -19.48 -8.35 20.68
C TYR A 140 -18.19 -9.16 20.57
N GLN A 141 -18.07 -9.91 19.49
CA GLN A 141 -16.83 -10.59 19.12
C GLN A 141 -15.90 -9.63 18.36
N VAL A 142 -14.59 -9.90 18.46
CA VAL A 142 -13.56 -9.18 17.71
C VAL A 142 -12.80 -10.18 16.83
N VAL A 143 -12.79 -9.95 15.52
CA VAL A 143 -12.16 -10.83 14.54
C VAL A 143 -11.20 -10.01 13.70
N ALA A 144 -9.92 -10.35 13.73
CA ALA A 144 -8.90 -9.76 12.88
C ALA A 144 -8.45 -10.75 11.81
N VAL A 145 -8.39 -10.31 10.56
CA VAL A 145 -7.81 -11.07 9.45
C VAL A 145 -6.47 -10.48 9.10
N ILE A 146 -5.41 -11.27 9.20
CA ILE A 146 -4.05 -10.85 8.86
C ILE A 146 -3.39 -11.86 7.92
N GLY A 147 -2.73 -11.36 6.86
CA GLY A 147 -1.96 -12.18 5.94
C GLY A 147 -0.55 -12.47 6.43
N ASP A 148 0.06 -13.52 5.86
CA ASP A 148 1.43 -13.95 6.15
C ASP A 148 2.47 -12.84 5.95
N GLY A 149 2.36 -12.06 4.87
CA GLY A 149 3.23 -10.91 4.64
C GLY A 149 3.08 -9.81 5.70
N SER A 150 1.85 -9.50 6.11
CA SER A 150 1.58 -8.46 7.11
C SER A 150 2.01 -8.88 8.53
N LEU A 151 1.97 -10.18 8.83
CA LEU A 151 2.37 -10.71 10.12
C LEU A 151 3.88 -10.52 10.38
N THR A 152 4.70 -10.42 9.34
CA THR A 152 6.15 -10.18 9.47
C THR A 152 6.50 -8.73 9.82
N GLY A 153 5.55 -7.81 9.76
CA GLY A 153 5.77 -6.41 10.12
C GLY A 153 5.96 -6.21 11.63
N GLY A 154 6.88 -5.32 12.02
CA GLY A 154 7.24 -5.08 13.42
C GLY A 154 6.03 -4.78 14.31
N MET A 155 5.12 -3.90 13.85
CA MET A 155 3.90 -3.56 14.60
C MET A 155 2.97 -4.75 14.85
N ALA A 156 2.90 -5.71 13.91
CA ALA A 156 2.13 -6.95 14.13
C ALA A 156 2.76 -7.83 15.21
N LEU A 157 4.09 -7.94 15.24
CA LEU A 157 4.81 -8.68 16.26
C LEU A 157 4.71 -8.02 17.64
N GLU A 158 4.77 -6.70 17.72
CA GLU A 158 4.49 -5.93 18.93
C GLU A 158 3.07 -6.21 19.45
N ALA A 159 2.09 -6.21 18.54
CA ALA A 159 0.70 -6.51 18.89
C ALA A 159 0.50 -7.95 19.40
N LEU A 160 1.13 -8.97 18.75
CA LEU A 160 1.08 -10.35 19.21
C LEU A 160 1.63 -10.50 20.63
N ASN A 161 2.75 -9.86 20.93
CA ASN A 161 3.35 -9.86 22.26
C ASN A 161 2.39 -9.25 23.31
N ASP A 162 1.74 -8.13 22.97
CA ASP A 162 0.82 -7.45 23.89
C ASP A 162 -0.51 -8.22 24.06
N ILE A 163 -1.06 -8.82 22.99
CA ILE A 163 -2.24 -9.69 23.02
C ILE A 163 -2.00 -10.87 23.96
N GLY A 164 -0.84 -11.54 23.81
CA GLY A 164 -0.47 -12.67 24.64
C GLY A 164 -0.28 -12.29 26.12
N SER A 165 0.13 -11.06 26.41
CA SER A 165 0.21 -10.54 27.79
C SER A 165 -1.18 -10.22 28.38
N LYS A 166 -2.09 -9.65 27.58
CA LYS A 166 -3.40 -9.15 28.05
C LYS A 166 -4.49 -10.21 28.06
N GLN A 167 -4.35 -11.28 27.30
CA GLN A 167 -5.27 -12.42 27.23
C GLN A 167 -6.75 -12.03 27.00
N LYS A 168 -6.97 -11.01 26.14
CA LYS A 168 -8.32 -10.57 25.78
C LYS A 168 -8.94 -11.49 24.75
N LYS A 169 -10.21 -11.90 24.94
CA LYS A 169 -10.95 -12.73 24.01
C LYS A 169 -11.04 -12.07 22.63
N MET A 170 -10.43 -12.69 21.62
CA MET A 170 -10.48 -12.27 20.22
C MET A 170 -10.07 -13.41 19.30
N VAL A 171 -10.51 -13.37 18.04
CA VAL A 171 -10.15 -14.34 17.02
C VAL A 171 -9.21 -13.68 16.00
N ILE A 172 -8.06 -14.31 15.78
CA ILE A 172 -7.08 -13.90 14.78
C ILE A 172 -7.12 -14.91 13.65
N ILE A 173 -7.65 -14.55 12.50
CA ILE A 173 -7.62 -15.37 11.30
C ILE A 173 -6.30 -15.09 10.57
N PHE A 174 -5.38 -16.02 10.69
CA PHE A 174 -4.09 -15.98 10.01
C PHE A 174 -4.24 -16.59 8.62
N ASN A 175 -4.35 -15.73 7.60
CA ASN A 175 -4.52 -16.12 6.20
C ASN A 175 -3.15 -16.34 5.55
N ASP A 176 -2.81 -17.59 5.36
CA ASP A 176 -1.53 -18.03 4.84
C ASP A 176 -1.66 -18.49 3.39
N ASN A 177 -1.01 -17.79 2.47
CA ASN A 177 -1.01 -18.11 1.04
C ASN A 177 0.40 -18.17 0.41
N ASN A 178 1.47 -18.21 1.23
CA ASN A 178 2.87 -18.21 0.80
C ASN A 178 3.32 -16.96 0.04
N MET A 179 2.55 -15.87 0.07
CA MET A 179 2.88 -14.69 -0.73
C MET A 179 2.45 -13.40 -0.03
N SER A 180 3.40 -12.50 0.15
CA SER A 180 3.09 -11.07 0.29
C SER A 180 2.72 -10.49 -1.08
N ILE A 181 3.33 -9.39 -1.51
CA ILE A 181 3.24 -8.94 -2.91
C ILE A 181 4.04 -9.89 -3.81
N SER A 182 5.20 -10.36 -3.34
CA SER A 182 6.06 -11.40 -3.94
C SER A 182 6.28 -12.54 -2.93
N LYS A 183 7.04 -13.55 -3.28
CA LYS A 183 7.37 -14.67 -2.39
C LYS A 183 8.09 -14.16 -1.14
N ASN A 184 7.62 -14.56 0.03
CA ASN A 184 8.20 -14.17 1.31
C ASN A 184 9.56 -14.86 1.55
N TYR A 185 10.51 -14.16 2.19
CA TYR A 185 11.82 -14.65 2.57
C TYR A 185 12.13 -14.27 4.04
N SER A 186 11.24 -14.61 4.98
CA SER A 186 11.45 -14.27 6.39
C SER A 186 11.74 -15.50 7.26
N GLY A 187 12.42 -15.30 8.40
CA GLY A 187 12.63 -16.36 9.39
C GLY A 187 11.32 -16.89 9.99
N VAL A 188 10.32 -16.02 10.10
CA VAL A 188 8.94 -16.36 10.52
C VAL A 188 8.30 -17.31 9.51
N GLU A 189 8.48 -17.10 8.20
CA GLU A 189 7.94 -17.97 7.15
C GLU A 189 8.51 -19.39 7.22
N LYS A 190 9.78 -19.54 7.55
CA LYS A 190 10.36 -20.88 7.74
C LYS A 190 9.64 -21.67 8.83
N ARG A 191 9.34 -21.02 9.96
CA ARG A 191 8.56 -21.62 11.05
C ARG A 191 7.13 -21.96 10.64
N ILE A 192 6.48 -21.08 9.87
CA ILE A 192 5.14 -21.32 9.31
C ILE A 192 5.17 -22.50 8.32
N THR A 193 6.21 -22.62 7.51
CA THR A 193 6.40 -23.75 6.59
C THR A 193 6.55 -25.07 7.34
N ASP A 194 7.25 -25.08 8.47
CA ASP A 194 7.37 -26.26 9.33
C ASP A 194 6.00 -26.70 9.89
N ILE A 195 5.13 -25.74 10.26
CA ILE A 195 3.75 -26.01 10.71
C ILE A 195 2.91 -26.64 9.57
N ARG A 196 3.02 -26.13 8.34
CA ARG A 196 2.33 -26.70 7.15
C ARG A 196 2.72 -28.13 6.85
N ALA A 197 3.98 -28.47 7.09
CA ALA A 197 4.54 -29.80 6.83
C ALA A 197 4.19 -30.83 7.91
N SER A 198 3.54 -30.43 9.00
CA SER A 198 3.19 -31.33 10.10
C SER A 198 2.16 -32.38 9.68
N HIS A 199 2.30 -33.63 10.18
CA HIS A 199 1.45 -34.76 9.86
C HIS A 199 -0.05 -34.56 10.16
N LEU A 200 -0.39 -33.66 11.07
CA LEU A 200 -1.78 -33.35 11.47
C LEU A 200 -2.64 -32.74 10.35
N TYR A 201 -2.03 -32.00 9.42
CA TYR A 201 -2.74 -31.50 8.22
C TYR A 201 -3.31 -32.66 7.37
N ILE A 202 -2.61 -33.78 7.34
CA ILE A 202 -2.99 -34.97 6.54
C ILE A 202 -4.18 -35.69 7.20
N ASP A 203 -4.20 -35.78 8.54
CA ASP A 203 -5.24 -36.49 9.30
C ASP A 203 -6.59 -35.74 9.33
N LEU A 204 -6.58 -34.40 9.50
CA LEU A 204 -7.79 -33.58 9.40
C LEU A 204 -8.46 -33.69 8.04
N LYS A 205 -7.68 -33.78 6.96
CA LYS A 205 -8.20 -33.97 5.60
C LYS A 205 -8.87 -35.33 5.39
N HIS A 206 -8.37 -36.38 6.07
CA HIS A 206 -8.94 -37.74 6.02
C HIS A 206 -10.22 -37.86 6.84
N ASP A 207 -10.28 -37.30 8.04
CA ASP A 207 -11.43 -37.39 8.95
C ASP A 207 -12.65 -36.60 8.42
N VAL A 208 -12.40 -35.40 7.85
CA VAL A 208 -13.48 -34.60 7.22
C VAL A 208 -14.06 -35.32 5.99
N LYS A 209 -13.22 -35.97 5.16
CA LYS A 209 -13.64 -36.67 3.95
C LYS A 209 -14.48 -37.94 4.27
N ASN A 210 -14.19 -38.57 5.39
CA ASN A 210 -14.90 -39.79 5.83
C ASN A 210 -16.25 -39.46 6.51
N ASN A 211 -16.33 -38.35 7.27
CA ASN A 211 -17.58 -37.94 7.94
C ASN A 211 -18.63 -37.31 7.00
N LEU A 212 -18.20 -36.71 5.87
CA LEU A 212 -19.12 -36.18 4.85
C LEU A 212 -19.82 -37.25 4.02
N LYS A 213 -19.34 -38.51 4.04
CA LYS A 213 -20.00 -39.64 3.34
C LYS A 213 -21.13 -40.27 4.12
N SER A 214 -21.35 -39.90 5.37
CA SER A 214 -22.48 -40.41 6.19
C SER A 214 -23.60 -39.36 6.26
N ASN A 215 -24.58 -39.47 5.38
CA ASN A 215 -25.83 -38.71 5.37
C ASN A 215 -26.63 -38.89 6.66
N LYS A 216 -26.41 -38.07 7.69
CA LYS A 216 -27.38 -37.77 8.76
C LYS A 216 -27.11 -36.39 9.33
N LEU A 217 -27.60 -35.37 8.66
CA LEU A 217 -27.70 -34.00 9.19
C LEU A 217 -29.02 -33.93 10.00
N GLY A 218 -28.90 -33.69 11.31
CA GLY A 218 -30.09 -33.31 12.09
C GLY A 218 -29.90 -33.31 13.61
N THR A 219 -29.13 -34.22 14.19
CA THR A 219 -29.08 -34.37 15.66
C THR A 219 -27.70 -34.57 16.28
N ASN A 220 -26.63 -34.58 15.48
CA ASN A 220 -25.27 -34.86 15.97
C ASN A 220 -24.30 -33.66 15.96
N VAL A 221 -24.76 -32.44 15.66
CA VAL A 221 -23.89 -31.26 15.61
C VAL A 221 -23.31 -30.95 17.00
N LEU A 222 -24.14 -31.06 18.05
CA LEU A 222 -23.70 -30.79 19.43
C LEU A 222 -22.73 -31.86 19.98
N ASN A 223 -22.96 -33.14 19.63
CA ASN A 223 -22.06 -34.23 20.05
C ASN A 223 -20.74 -34.22 19.25
N THR A 224 -20.78 -33.80 17.98
CA THR A 224 -19.58 -33.65 17.15
C THR A 224 -18.75 -32.45 17.63
N LEU A 225 -19.37 -31.37 18.10
CA LEU A 225 -18.70 -30.21 18.70
C LEU A 225 -18.01 -30.57 20.02
N SER A 226 -18.62 -31.40 20.89
CA SER A 226 -17.98 -31.83 22.13
C SER A 226 -16.77 -32.75 21.86
N HIS A 227 -16.87 -33.68 20.93
CA HIS A 227 -15.75 -34.53 20.50
C HIS A 227 -14.65 -33.73 19.79
N PHE A 228 -15.01 -32.71 19.05
CA PHE A 228 -14.03 -31.80 18.41
C PHE A 228 -13.33 -30.94 19.47
N ARG A 229 -14.09 -30.43 20.47
CA ARG A 229 -13.56 -29.69 21.61
C ARG A 229 -12.61 -30.51 22.48
N ASP A 230 -12.94 -31.79 22.72
CA ASP A 230 -12.12 -32.69 23.52
C ASP A 230 -10.86 -33.13 22.73
N LYS A 231 -10.98 -33.40 21.43
CA LYS A 231 -9.80 -33.64 20.56
C LYS A 231 -8.86 -32.42 20.45
N ILE A 232 -9.42 -31.22 20.37
CA ILE A 232 -8.61 -29.97 20.34
C ILE A 232 -7.88 -29.75 21.69
N LYS A 233 -8.47 -30.16 22.81
CA LYS A 233 -7.81 -30.10 24.13
C LYS A 233 -6.66 -31.10 24.28
N ASP A 234 -6.75 -32.24 23.62
CA ASP A 234 -5.77 -33.33 23.74
C ASP A 234 -4.68 -33.28 22.65
N GLU A 235 -4.95 -32.67 21.48
CA GLU A 235 -4.03 -32.51 20.36
C GLU A 235 -3.65 -31.02 20.19
N VAL A 236 -2.89 -30.47 21.14
CA VAL A 236 -2.24 -29.15 20.96
C VAL A 236 -1.19 -29.31 19.85
N ILE A 237 -1.55 -28.85 18.65
CA ILE A 237 -0.60 -28.75 17.55
C ILE A 237 0.53 -27.84 18.01
N ASP A 238 1.75 -28.32 17.97
CA ASP A 238 2.91 -27.53 18.32
C ASP A 238 3.12 -26.46 17.23
N ALA A 239 2.53 -25.28 17.42
CA ALA A 239 2.74 -24.08 16.64
C ALA A 239 3.67 -23.14 17.43
N PRO A 240 4.99 -23.41 17.46
CA PRO A 240 5.93 -22.80 18.40
C PRO A 240 5.83 -21.27 18.36
N LEU A 241 5.65 -20.70 17.16
CA LEU A 241 5.58 -19.26 16.97
C LEU A 241 4.47 -18.60 17.82
N PHE A 242 3.24 -19.09 17.72
CA PHE A 242 2.11 -18.47 18.42
C PHE A 242 2.09 -18.83 19.92
N LYS A 243 2.55 -20.03 20.25
CA LYS A 243 2.70 -20.48 21.64
C LYS A 243 3.74 -19.66 22.41
N GLU A 244 4.83 -19.27 21.75
CA GLU A 244 5.84 -18.38 22.36
C GLU A 244 5.26 -16.99 22.70
N PHE A 245 4.23 -16.55 21.96
CA PHE A 245 3.45 -15.36 22.29
C PHE A 245 2.29 -15.62 23.27
N ASN A 246 2.19 -16.81 23.87
CA ASN A 246 1.08 -17.19 24.77
C ASN A 246 -0.31 -17.07 24.11
N LEU A 247 -0.41 -17.50 22.85
CA LEU A 247 -1.65 -17.52 22.08
C LEU A 247 -2.07 -18.96 21.78
N ASP A 248 -3.37 -19.24 21.95
CA ASP A 248 -3.94 -20.50 21.52
C ASP A 248 -4.03 -20.56 19.98
N TYR A 249 -4.00 -21.79 19.45
CA TYR A 249 -3.89 -22.01 18.02
C TYR A 249 -4.81 -23.13 17.54
N MET A 250 -5.48 -22.91 16.42
CA MET A 250 -6.27 -23.89 15.67
C MET A 250 -5.83 -23.92 14.20
N GLY A 251 -5.65 -25.09 13.64
CA GLY A 251 -5.30 -25.26 12.23
C GLY A 251 -4.03 -26.07 12.01
N PRO A 252 -3.47 -26.07 10.77
CA PRO A 252 -4.01 -25.33 9.62
C PRO A 252 -5.26 -25.95 9.01
N VAL A 253 -6.15 -25.10 8.50
CA VAL A 253 -7.42 -25.48 7.86
C VAL A 253 -7.41 -25.09 6.39
N ASP A 254 -8.04 -25.90 5.52
CA ASP A 254 -8.23 -25.55 4.11
C ASP A 254 -9.16 -24.33 4.00
N GLY A 255 -8.63 -23.20 3.56
CA GLY A 255 -9.35 -21.93 3.40
C GLY A 255 -10.35 -21.93 2.23
N HIS A 256 -10.48 -23.04 1.50
CA HIS A 256 -11.44 -23.23 0.42
C HIS A 256 -12.50 -24.29 0.75
N ASP A 257 -12.45 -24.88 1.95
CA ASP A 257 -13.49 -25.75 2.49
C ASP A 257 -14.39 -24.97 3.46
N ILE A 258 -15.51 -24.44 2.95
CA ILE A 258 -16.42 -23.61 3.73
C ILE A 258 -17.04 -24.34 4.92
N ALA A 259 -17.28 -25.64 4.80
CA ALA A 259 -17.85 -26.43 5.90
C ALA A 259 -16.88 -26.57 7.06
N SER A 260 -15.61 -26.81 6.79
CA SER A 260 -14.55 -26.85 7.78
C SER A 260 -14.29 -25.48 8.40
N LEU A 261 -14.29 -24.40 7.58
CA LEU A 261 -14.14 -23.03 8.06
C LEU A 261 -15.24 -22.64 9.04
N ILE A 262 -16.51 -22.93 8.74
CA ILE A 262 -17.65 -22.63 9.63
C ILE A 262 -17.46 -23.32 10.98
N LYS A 263 -17.11 -24.63 10.99
CA LYS A 263 -16.88 -25.38 12.25
C LYS A 263 -15.78 -24.77 13.10
N VAL A 264 -14.63 -24.46 12.48
CA VAL A 264 -13.47 -23.91 13.19
C VAL A 264 -13.77 -22.49 13.72
N PHE A 265 -14.46 -21.65 12.94
CA PHE A 265 -14.84 -20.32 13.39
C PHE A 265 -15.88 -20.34 14.51
N GLN A 266 -16.82 -21.30 14.50
CA GLN A 266 -17.74 -21.53 15.62
C GLN A 266 -16.99 -21.91 16.90
N ALA A 267 -16.04 -22.84 16.81
CA ALA A 267 -15.20 -23.23 17.95
C ALA A 267 -14.34 -22.05 18.46
N ALA A 268 -13.76 -21.26 17.54
CA ALA A 268 -12.99 -20.08 17.91
C ALA A 268 -13.84 -18.96 18.54
N LYS A 269 -15.11 -18.80 18.12
CA LYS A 269 -16.06 -17.85 18.70
C LYS A 269 -16.37 -18.17 20.18
N GLU A 270 -16.42 -19.45 20.51
CA GLU A 270 -16.69 -19.93 21.88
C GLU A 270 -15.46 -19.95 22.78
N HIS A 271 -14.27 -19.90 22.20
CA HIS A 271 -13.00 -19.95 22.94
C HIS A 271 -12.84 -18.76 23.91
N ASP A 272 -12.33 -19.03 25.11
CA ASP A 272 -12.07 -18.01 26.12
C ASP A 272 -10.61 -17.55 26.03
N GLY A 273 -10.39 -16.38 25.49
CA GLY A 273 -9.04 -15.81 25.30
C GLY A 273 -8.73 -15.52 23.84
N PRO A 274 -7.49 -15.09 23.55
CA PRO A 274 -7.04 -14.85 22.18
C PRO A 274 -6.70 -16.16 21.50
N ILE A 275 -7.22 -16.37 20.29
CA ILE A 275 -6.98 -17.58 19.51
C ILE A 275 -6.60 -17.26 18.06
N VAL A 276 -5.60 -17.98 17.55
CA VAL A 276 -5.18 -17.91 16.16
C VAL A 276 -5.80 -19.07 15.39
N VAL A 277 -6.58 -18.75 14.36
CA VAL A 277 -7.08 -19.72 13.39
C VAL A 277 -6.24 -19.61 12.12
N HIS A 278 -5.41 -20.61 11.87
CA HIS A 278 -4.53 -20.66 10.71
C HIS A 278 -5.26 -21.25 9.50
N VAL A 279 -5.38 -20.45 8.43
CA VAL A 279 -6.14 -20.81 7.23
C VAL A 279 -5.21 -20.81 6.02
N LEU A 280 -5.15 -21.93 5.30
CA LEU A 280 -4.36 -22.06 4.07
C LEU A 280 -5.20 -21.69 2.87
N THR A 281 -4.81 -20.65 2.12
CA THR A 281 -5.52 -20.19 0.94
C THR A 281 -4.64 -20.19 -0.31
N GLN A 282 -5.28 -20.15 -1.47
CA GLN A 282 -4.61 -19.98 -2.76
C GLN A 282 -4.91 -18.59 -3.32
N LYS A 283 -3.89 -17.74 -3.37
CA LYS A 283 -4.00 -16.41 -3.97
C LYS A 283 -4.40 -16.51 -5.43
N GLY A 284 -5.43 -15.75 -5.85
CA GLY A 284 -5.92 -15.77 -7.23
C GLY A 284 -6.85 -16.93 -7.60
N LYS A 285 -7.34 -17.70 -6.62
CA LYS A 285 -8.21 -18.87 -6.79
C LYS A 285 -9.36 -18.65 -7.77
N GLY A 286 -9.49 -19.56 -8.75
CA GLY A 286 -10.54 -19.52 -9.77
C GLY A 286 -10.21 -18.66 -11.01
N TYR A 287 -9.03 -18.01 -11.07
CA TYR A 287 -8.56 -17.31 -12.25
C TYR A 287 -7.14 -17.72 -12.62
N LYS A 288 -7.01 -18.52 -13.67
CA LYS A 288 -5.76 -19.20 -14.08
C LYS A 288 -4.54 -18.29 -14.10
N PHE A 289 -4.66 -17.07 -14.63
CA PHE A 289 -3.53 -16.14 -14.73
C PHE A 289 -3.08 -15.60 -13.37
N ALA A 290 -4.03 -15.46 -12.43
CA ALA A 290 -3.74 -15.01 -11.07
C ALA A 290 -3.19 -16.14 -10.19
N GLU A 291 -3.66 -17.39 -10.38
CA GLU A 291 -3.14 -18.58 -9.68
C GLU A 291 -1.68 -18.88 -10.07
N GLN A 292 -1.30 -18.61 -11.31
CA GLN A 292 0.05 -18.87 -11.84
C GLN A 292 1.02 -17.71 -11.61
N ASP A 293 0.58 -16.65 -10.95
CA ASP A 293 1.39 -15.45 -10.71
C ASP A 293 2.45 -15.71 -9.63
N LYS A 294 3.71 -15.60 -10.00
CA LYS A 294 4.86 -15.77 -9.08
C LYS A 294 5.51 -14.45 -8.67
N VAL A 295 5.10 -13.33 -9.28
CA VAL A 295 5.77 -12.03 -9.12
C VAL A 295 4.85 -10.94 -8.56
N GLY A 296 3.57 -11.24 -8.34
CA GLY A 296 2.60 -10.29 -7.77
C GLY A 296 1.95 -9.36 -8.79
N LYS A 297 1.98 -9.70 -10.08
CA LYS A 297 1.33 -8.93 -11.16
C LYS A 297 -0.17 -8.75 -10.93
N TRP A 298 -0.84 -9.79 -10.38
CA TRP A 298 -2.28 -9.83 -10.14
C TRP A 298 -2.70 -9.35 -8.75
N HIS A 299 -1.76 -8.82 -7.97
CA HIS A 299 -2.08 -8.21 -6.67
C HIS A 299 -2.95 -6.95 -6.85
N GLY A 300 -2.49 -5.99 -7.65
CA GLY A 300 -3.24 -4.79 -8.04
C GLY A 300 -3.20 -4.61 -9.55
N VAL A 301 -4.36 -4.62 -10.21
CA VAL A 301 -4.45 -4.61 -11.67
C VAL A 301 -5.19 -3.39 -12.20
N SER A 302 -4.75 -2.91 -13.38
CA SER A 302 -5.54 -2.03 -14.24
C SER A 302 -6.61 -2.85 -14.98
N PRO A 303 -7.58 -2.23 -15.67
CA PRO A 303 -8.52 -2.94 -16.53
C PRO A 303 -7.83 -3.90 -17.49
N PHE A 304 -8.40 -5.10 -17.65
CA PHE A 304 -7.80 -6.19 -18.44
C PHE A 304 -8.85 -7.02 -19.16
N ASP A 305 -8.44 -7.71 -20.21
CA ASP A 305 -9.26 -8.70 -20.90
C ASP A 305 -9.26 -10.03 -20.14
N VAL A 306 -10.44 -10.52 -19.76
CA VAL A 306 -10.60 -11.71 -18.91
C VAL A 306 -10.07 -12.97 -19.60
N VAL A 307 -10.24 -13.09 -20.92
CA VAL A 307 -9.88 -14.30 -21.67
C VAL A 307 -8.38 -14.42 -21.87
N THR A 308 -7.71 -13.30 -22.16
CA THR A 308 -6.28 -13.30 -22.49
C THR A 308 -5.38 -12.87 -21.32
N GLY A 309 -5.94 -12.27 -20.27
CA GLY A 309 -5.19 -11.70 -19.13
C GLY A 309 -4.34 -10.48 -19.51
N LYS A 310 -4.55 -9.88 -20.68
CA LYS A 310 -3.79 -8.71 -21.14
C LYS A 310 -4.39 -7.42 -20.59
N SER A 311 -3.53 -6.50 -20.16
CA SER A 311 -3.96 -5.15 -19.77
C SER A 311 -4.55 -4.41 -20.98
N LEU A 312 -5.65 -3.68 -20.73
CA LEU A 312 -6.25 -2.79 -21.73
C LEU A 312 -5.57 -1.41 -21.75
N SER A 313 -4.71 -1.11 -20.79
CA SER A 313 -3.94 0.13 -20.75
C SER A 313 -2.73 0.03 -21.67
N LEU A 314 -2.69 0.87 -22.69
CA LEU A 314 -1.56 0.98 -23.61
C LEU A 314 -0.57 2.03 -23.09
N LEU A 315 0.72 1.72 -23.16
CA LEU A 315 1.78 2.69 -22.90
C LEU A 315 2.06 3.48 -24.17
N PRO A 316 2.19 4.82 -24.10
CA PRO A 316 2.67 5.59 -25.23
C PRO A 316 4.07 5.14 -25.68
N PRO A 317 4.38 5.18 -26.96
CA PRO A 317 5.72 4.83 -27.44
C PRO A 317 6.77 5.77 -26.83
N ASN A 318 7.94 5.22 -26.48
CA ASN A 318 9.06 5.91 -25.87
C ASN A 318 8.83 6.43 -24.44
N GLU A 319 7.78 5.97 -23.77
CA GLU A 319 7.58 6.24 -22.36
C GLU A 319 7.82 4.99 -21.50
N ILE A 320 8.42 5.20 -20.34
CA ILE A 320 8.55 4.18 -19.29
C ILE A 320 8.14 4.78 -17.95
N SER A 321 7.87 3.92 -16.95
CA SER A 321 7.54 4.43 -15.63
C SER A 321 8.73 5.14 -14.98
N TRP A 322 8.45 6.14 -14.13
CA TRP A 322 9.47 6.81 -13.32
C TRP A 322 10.31 5.82 -12.52
N SER A 323 9.68 4.83 -11.88
CA SER A 323 10.40 3.78 -11.14
C SER A 323 11.37 3.01 -12.05
N GLN A 324 11.02 2.80 -13.33
CA GLN A 324 11.92 2.14 -14.30
C GLN A 324 13.11 3.03 -14.67
N VAL A 325 12.91 4.36 -14.82
CA VAL A 325 14.02 5.30 -15.04
C VAL A 325 15.03 5.23 -13.89
N ILE A 326 14.54 5.29 -12.66
CA ILE A 326 15.37 5.23 -11.46
C ILE A 326 16.11 3.89 -11.37
N SER A 327 15.39 2.77 -11.48
CA SER A 327 15.99 1.43 -11.42
C SER A 327 17.05 1.20 -12.49
N ASN A 328 16.80 1.61 -13.74
CA ASN A 328 17.77 1.53 -14.83
C ASN A 328 19.04 2.33 -14.51
N THR A 329 18.87 3.53 -13.94
CA THR A 329 20.01 4.39 -13.59
C THR A 329 20.84 3.78 -12.46
N VAL A 330 20.18 3.25 -11.42
CA VAL A 330 20.87 2.55 -10.32
C VAL A 330 21.61 1.33 -10.84
N MET A 331 21.02 0.54 -11.77
CA MET A 331 21.70 -0.61 -12.40
C MET A 331 22.94 -0.19 -13.19
N ASP A 332 22.83 0.88 -14.01
CA ASP A 332 23.95 1.38 -14.80
C ASP A 332 25.12 1.86 -13.92
N LEU A 333 24.81 2.47 -12.78
CA LEU A 333 25.80 2.88 -11.80
C LEU A 333 26.40 1.67 -11.07
N ALA A 334 25.56 0.70 -10.69
CA ALA A 334 26.00 -0.53 -10.02
C ALA A 334 26.86 -1.45 -10.90
N GLU A 335 26.77 -1.34 -12.23
CA GLU A 335 27.66 -2.03 -13.17
C GLU A 335 29.11 -1.53 -13.03
N LYS A 336 29.28 -0.22 -12.79
CA LYS A 336 30.58 0.44 -12.67
C LYS A 336 31.11 0.47 -11.25
N ASP A 337 30.22 0.46 -10.25
CA ASP A 337 30.55 0.54 -8.84
C ASP A 337 29.91 -0.63 -8.07
N LYS A 338 30.76 -1.61 -7.70
CA LYS A 338 30.33 -2.82 -7.00
C LYS A 338 29.88 -2.57 -5.56
N SER A 339 30.15 -1.39 -4.99
CA SER A 339 29.68 -1.03 -3.66
C SER A 339 28.20 -0.62 -3.62
N ILE A 340 27.57 -0.37 -4.78
CA ILE A 340 26.15 -0.01 -4.85
C ILE A 340 25.31 -1.25 -4.61
N VAL A 341 24.40 -1.16 -3.64
CA VAL A 341 23.40 -2.18 -3.28
C VAL A 341 22.01 -1.58 -3.33
N ALA A 342 21.00 -2.41 -3.62
CA ALA A 342 19.59 -2.00 -3.65
C ALA A 342 18.79 -2.70 -2.56
N ILE A 343 17.96 -1.94 -1.86
CA ILE A 343 17.14 -2.39 -0.74
C ILE A 343 15.70 -1.95 -1.00
N THR A 344 14.73 -2.81 -0.67
CA THR A 344 13.31 -2.45 -0.72
C THR A 344 12.52 -3.22 0.34
N PRO A 345 11.53 -2.58 1.01
CA PRO A 345 10.60 -3.28 1.89
C PRO A 345 9.41 -3.83 1.09
N ALA A 346 9.49 -5.09 0.66
CA ALA A 346 8.44 -5.85 -0.05
C ALA A 346 7.95 -5.24 -1.39
N MET A 347 8.69 -4.29 -1.99
CA MET A 347 8.23 -3.54 -3.16
C MET A 347 9.08 -3.76 -4.42
N ALA A 348 9.80 -4.89 -4.53
CA ALA A 348 10.73 -5.17 -5.64
C ALA A 348 10.11 -5.00 -7.03
N GLN A 349 8.88 -5.47 -7.25
CA GLN A 349 8.16 -5.30 -8.52
C GLN A 349 7.69 -3.87 -8.73
N GLY A 350 7.11 -3.25 -7.72
CA GLY A 350 6.59 -1.88 -7.79
C GLY A 350 7.68 -0.86 -8.08
N SER A 351 8.83 -1.00 -7.42
CA SER A 351 10.03 -0.18 -7.61
C SER A 351 10.87 -0.57 -8.83
N LYS A 352 10.43 -1.57 -9.62
CA LYS A 352 11.16 -2.08 -10.82
C LYS A 352 12.56 -2.61 -10.53
N LEU A 353 12.80 -3.15 -9.34
CA LEU A 353 14.10 -3.68 -8.92
C LEU A 353 14.30 -5.18 -9.20
N LEU A 354 13.31 -5.88 -9.77
CA LEU A 354 13.43 -7.31 -10.10
C LEU A 354 14.58 -7.61 -11.08
N GLU A 355 14.85 -6.71 -12.04
CA GLU A 355 15.98 -6.90 -12.95
C GLU A 355 17.31 -6.66 -12.23
N PHE A 356 17.36 -5.73 -11.28
CA PHE A 356 18.52 -5.55 -10.40
C PHE A 356 18.77 -6.82 -9.56
N GLN A 357 17.73 -7.38 -8.94
CA GLN A 357 17.79 -8.63 -8.20
C GLN A 357 18.34 -9.79 -9.03
N LYS A 358 17.85 -9.93 -10.27
CA LYS A 358 18.28 -10.98 -11.18
C LYS A 358 19.75 -10.83 -11.59
N ARG A 359 20.19 -9.59 -11.84
CA ARG A 359 21.55 -9.29 -12.32
C ARG A 359 22.58 -9.28 -11.20
N TYR A 360 22.18 -8.85 -9.99
CA TYR A 360 23.05 -8.69 -8.84
C TYR A 360 22.42 -9.27 -7.56
N PRO A 361 22.16 -10.60 -7.50
CA PRO A 361 21.42 -11.21 -6.38
C PRO A 361 22.06 -10.96 -5.01
N ASP A 362 23.41 -10.96 -4.93
CA ASP A 362 24.15 -10.74 -3.67
C ASP A 362 24.19 -9.25 -3.24
N ARG A 363 23.65 -8.35 -4.06
CA ARG A 363 23.59 -6.89 -3.81
C ARG A 363 22.16 -6.37 -3.75
N PHE A 364 21.18 -7.27 -3.71
CA PHE A 364 19.77 -6.93 -3.58
C PHE A 364 19.20 -7.50 -2.29
N PHE A 365 18.48 -6.66 -1.54
CA PHE A 365 17.89 -7.02 -0.24
C PHE A 365 16.42 -6.61 -0.20
N ASP A 366 15.52 -7.60 -0.20
CA ASP A 366 14.13 -7.41 0.11
C ASP A 366 13.90 -7.74 1.60
N CYS A 367 13.54 -6.73 2.38
CA CYS A 367 13.39 -6.85 3.84
C CYS A 367 11.99 -7.31 4.28
N GLY A 368 11.10 -7.65 3.33
CA GLY A 368 9.68 -7.79 3.66
C GLY A 368 9.05 -6.45 4.05
N ILE A 369 7.89 -6.48 4.69
CA ILE A 369 7.20 -5.24 5.12
C ILE A 369 7.85 -4.71 6.40
N ALA A 370 9.00 -4.03 6.23
CA ALA A 370 9.86 -3.59 7.34
C ALA A 370 10.65 -2.33 6.98
N GLU A 371 9.95 -1.21 6.80
CA GLU A 371 10.54 0.06 6.36
C GLU A 371 11.58 0.59 7.36
N GLN A 372 11.30 0.51 8.67
CA GLN A 372 12.22 0.93 9.73
C GLN A 372 13.54 0.15 9.65
N HIS A 373 13.43 -1.18 9.57
CA HIS A 373 14.59 -2.07 9.45
C HIS A 373 15.40 -1.76 8.19
N ALA A 374 14.73 -1.55 7.06
CA ALA A 374 15.39 -1.27 5.77
C ALA A 374 16.27 -0.01 5.84
N VAL A 375 15.78 1.07 6.47
CA VAL A 375 16.55 2.33 6.59
C VAL A 375 17.72 2.18 7.56
N THR A 376 17.50 1.61 8.76
CA THR A 376 18.60 1.41 9.73
C THR A 376 19.68 0.46 9.18
N MET A 377 19.28 -0.65 8.54
CA MET A 377 20.21 -1.58 7.89
C MET A 377 21.01 -0.89 6.78
N ALA A 378 20.36 -0.06 5.95
CA ALA A 378 21.04 0.71 4.91
C ALA A 378 22.09 1.66 5.51
N CYS A 379 21.78 2.32 6.63
CA CYS A 379 22.72 3.19 7.33
C CYS A 379 23.96 2.42 7.80
N ALA A 380 23.77 1.25 8.40
CA ALA A 380 24.88 0.41 8.82
C ALA A 380 25.72 -0.08 7.62
N MET A 381 25.08 -0.47 6.52
CA MET A 381 25.77 -0.86 5.26
C MET A 381 26.60 0.31 4.70
N ALA A 382 26.09 1.55 4.75
CA ALA A 382 26.82 2.71 4.29
C ALA A 382 28.05 3.01 5.16
N LEU A 383 27.91 2.89 6.48
CA LEU A 383 29.05 3.00 7.42
C LEU A 383 30.07 1.86 7.22
N GLY A 384 29.63 0.70 6.76
CA GLY A 384 30.47 -0.44 6.35
C GLY A 384 31.14 -0.27 4.98
N GLY A 385 30.94 0.87 4.29
CA GLY A 385 31.59 1.19 3.02
C GLY A 385 30.80 0.88 1.77
N LEU A 386 29.54 0.40 1.88
CA LEU A 386 28.63 0.23 0.76
C LEU A 386 27.93 1.55 0.40
N LYS A 387 27.26 1.56 -0.75
CA LYS A 387 26.44 2.67 -1.24
C LYS A 387 24.99 2.22 -1.44
N PRO A 388 24.17 2.25 -0.38
CA PRO A 388 22.81 1.74 -0.47
C PRO A 388 21.88 2.72 -1.20
N PHE A 389 21.08 2.14 -2.09
CA PHE A 389 19.87 2.74 -2.64
C PHE A 389 18.66 2.05 -2.00
N VAL A 390 17.82 2.78 -1.29
CA VAL A 390 16.60 2.26 -0.66
C VAL A 390 15.39 2.82 -1.39
N SER A 391 14.56 1.94 -1.99
CA SER A 391 13.32 2.36 -2.66
C SER A 391 12.12 2.09 -1.77
N ILE A 392 11.43 3.15 -1.35
CA ILE A 392 10.24 3.12 -0.49
C ILE A 392 9.18 4.02 -1.09
N TYR A 393 7.89 3.63 -1.03
CA TYR A 393 6.79 4.52 -1.43
C TYR A 393 6.64 5.67 -0.43
N SER A 394 6.30 6.86 -0.93
CA SER A 394 6.15 8.07 -0.13
C SER A 394 5.26 7.87 1.11
N SER A 395 4.06 7.28 0.94
CA SER A 395 3.15 7.00 2.06
C SER A 395 3.69 5.94 3.04
N PHE A 396 4.50 4.98 2.58
CA PHE A 396 5.08 3.93 3.44
C PHE A 396 6.33 4.43 4.18
N LEU A 397 7.04 5.41 3.63
CA LEU A 397 8.19 6.04 4.29
C LEU A 397 7.82 6.70 5.63
N GLN A 398 6.55 7.03 5.85
CA GLN A 398 6.04 7.52 7.13
C GLN A 398 6.41 6.60 8.30
N ARG A 399 6.47 5.26 8.07
CA ARG A 399 6.87 4.28 9.09
C ARG A 399 8.34 4.35 9.48
N ALA A 400 9.19 4.88 8.59
CA ALA A 400 10.63 4.99 8.81
C ALA A 400 11.10 6.44 9.07
N TYR A 401 10.18 7.34 9.42
CA TYR A 401 10.52 8.74 9.68
C TYR A 401 11.58 8.89 10.77
N ASP A 402 11.43 8.16 11.88
CA ASP A 402 12.41 8.16 12.97
C ASP A 402 13.78 7.70 12.49
N GLN A 403 13.86 6.62 11.70
CA GLN A 403 15.13 6.08 11.21
C GLN A 403 15.80 7.01 10.18
N VAL A 404 15.00 7.71 9.37
CA VAL A 404 15.54 8.76 8.48
C VAL A 404 16.11 9.93 9.29
N ASN A 405 15.42 10.35 10.35
CA ASN A 405 15.87 11.43 11.21
C ASN A 405 17.06 10.99 12.08
N HIS A 406 16.88 9.93 12.87
CA HIS A 406 17.82 9.50 13.90
C HIS A 406 19.07 8.80 13.33
N ASP A 407 18.86 7.81 12.42
CA ASP A 407 19.95 6.96 11.96
C ASP A 407 20.63 7.49 10.69
N MET A 408 19.87 8.08 9.77
CA MET A 408 20.40 8.54 8.50
C MET A 408 20.91 9.98 8.58
N ALA A 409 20.03 10.94 8.91
CA ALA A 409 20.33 12.37 8.78
C ALA A 409 21.18 12.92 9.95
N ARG A 410 20.84 12.55 11.19
CA ARG A 410 21.59 13.00 12.39
C ARG A 410 23.05 12.54 12.35
N MET A 411 23.30 11.33 11.87
CA MET A 411 24.66 10.77 11.76
C MET A 411 25.34 11.11 10.43
N HIS A 412 24.72 11.89 9.54
CA HIS A 412 25.24 12.23 8.21
C HIS A 412 25.56 11.03 7.31
N VAL A 413 24.80 9.93 7.42
CA VAL A 413 25.07 8.68 6.70
C VAL A 413 24.65 8.79 5.23
N PRO A 414 25.52 8.50 4.26
CA PRO A 414 25.25 8.70 2.83
C PRO A 414 24.39 7.55 2.24
N VAL A 415 23.13 7.51 2.62
CA VAL A 415 22.12 6.63 2.01
C VAL A 415 21.35 7.41 0.95
N VAL A 416 21.07 6.79 -0.19
CA VAL A 416 20.21 7.35 -1.22
C VAL A 416 18.80 6.74 -1.08
N LEU A 417 17.84 7.57 -0.68
CA LEU A 417 16.42 7.20 -0.63
C LEU A 417 15.74 7.56 -1.95
N GLY A 418 15.26 6.56 -2.68
CA GLY A 418 14.33 6.71 -3.79
C GLY A 418 12.90 6.69 -3.24
N ILE A 419 12.27 7.88 -3.15
CA ILE A 419 10.91 8.02 -2.65
C ILE A 419 9.95 7.93 -3.84
N ASP A 420 9.37 6.75 -4.02
CA ASP A 420 8.48 6.42 -5.13
C ASP A 420 7.02 6.82 -4.81
N ARG A 421 6.20 7.09 -5.81
CA ARG A 421 4.78 7.45 -5.66
C ARG A 421 4.54 8.77 -4.90
N CYS A 422 5.40 9.76 -5.12
CA CYS A 422 5.19 11.12 -4.57
C CYS A 422 4.02 11.83 -5.24
N GLY A 423 3.39 12.75 -4.54
CA GLY A 423 2.20 13.46 -5.00
C GLY A 423 0.95 12.59 -5.04
N LEU A 424 -0.02 12.98 -5.85
CA LEU A 424 -1.27 12.22 -6.01
C LEU A 424 -1.03 10.90 -6.76
N VAL A 425 -1.47 9.79 -6.17
CA VAL A 425 -1.36 8.45 -6.78
C VAL A 425 -2.68 7.92 -7.34
N GLY A 426 -3.79 8.52 -6.93
CA GLY A 426 -5.11 8.34 -7.53
C GLY A 426 -5.96 7.26 -6.86
N ASP A 427 -6.03 6.09 -7.45
CA ASP A 427 -7.05 5.07 -7.19
C ASP A 427 -7.10 4.49 -5.78
N ASP A 428 -5.97 4.49 -5.06
CA ASP A 428 -5.86 3.92 -3.71
C ASP A 428 -6.22 4.94 -2.61
N GLY A 429 -6.40 6.23 -2.98
CA GLY A 429 -6.99 7.25 -2.14
C GLY A 429 -6.16 7.69 -0.94
N GLU A 430 -6.86 8.11 0.08
CA GLU A 430 -6.36 8.81 1.28
C GLU A 430 -5.15 8.16 1.93
N THR A 431 -5.08 6.84 1.94
CA THR A 431 -4.02 6.07 2.60
C THR A 431 -2.74 5.97 1.78
N HIS A 432 -2.80 6.28 0.47
CA HIS A 432 -1.68 6.09 -0.45
C HIS A 432 -1.22 7.37 -1.14
N GLN A 433 -1.95 8.50 -1.01
CA GLN A 433 -1.50 9.77 -1.58
C GLN A 433 -0.16 10.18 -0.96
N GLY A 434 0.86 10.36 -1.81
CA GLY A 434 2.23 10.68 -1.41
C GLY A 434 2.47 12.18 -1.27
N VAL A 435 1.58 12.90 -0.61
CA VAL A 435 1.55 14.37 -0.57
C VAL A 435 2.13 14.98 0.71
N PHE A 436 2.57 14.15 1.66
CA PHE A 436 3.04 14.61 2.97
C PHE A 436 4.56 14.57 3.14
N ASP A 437 5.29 13.90 2.27
CA ASP A 437 6.70 13.60 2.46
C ASP A 437 7.61 14.83 2.37
N ILE A 438 7.26 15.87 1.58
CA ILE A 438 8.01 17.14 1.61
C ILE A 438 7.92 17.75 3.01
N ALA A 439 6.69 17.91 3.52
CA ALA A 439 6.44 18.51 4.83
C ALA A 439 7.13 17.72 5.96
N MET A 440 7.06 16.39 5.90
CA MET A 440 7.65 15.47 6.87
C MET A 440 9.18 15.54 6.87
N LEU A 441 9.80 15.50 5.69
CA LEU A 441 11.26 15.39 5.57
C LEU A 441 12.00 16.73 5.59
N ARG A 442 11.34 17.82 5.18
CA ARG A 442 11.95 19.13 5.13
C ARG A 442 12.41 19.65 6.50
N SER A 443 11.73 19.24 7.57
CA SER A 443 12.10 19.60 8.94
C SER A 443 13.40 18.94 9.44
N ILE A 444 13.83 17.82 8.81
CA ILE A 444 15.00 17.05 9.28
C ILE A 444 16.30 17.75 8.86
N PRO A 445 17.21 18.11 9.81
CA PRO A 445 18.52 18.69 9.47
C PRO A 445 19.37 17.75 8.61
N ASN A 446 20.36 18.31 7.89
CA ASN A 446 21.36 17.58 7.10
C ASN A 446 20.85 16.75 5.94
N LEU A 447 19.54 16.67 5.73
CA LEU A 447 18.93 15.91 4.65
C LEU A 447 18.84 16.73 3.37
N VAL A 448 19.22 16.13 2.24
CA VAL A 448 18.96 16.70 0.92
C VAL A 448 17.65 16.12 0.40
N LEU A 449 16.72 16.97 -0.04
CA LEU A 449 15.42 16.59 -0.57
C LEU A 449 15.21 17.20 -1.95
N SER A 450 14.96 16.35 -2.95
CA SER A 450 14.89 16.76 -4.36
C SER A 450 13.81 16.02 -5.15
N GLN A 451 13.40 16.61 -6.27
CA GLN A 451 12.52 15.95 -7.26
C GLN A 451 12.91 16.39 -8.68
N PRO A 452 13.23 15.47 -9.60
CA PRO A 452 13.52 15.79 -10.98
C PRO A 452 12.25 16.11 -11.79
N LYS A 453 12.37 17.00 -12.80
CA LYS A 453 11.28 17.36 -13.70
C LYS A 453 11.07 16.35 -14.83
N ASP A 454 12.13 15.67 -15.28
CA ASP A 454 12.13 14.74 -16.40
C ASP A 454 13.11 13.57 -16.18
N ALA A 455 13.10 12.60 -17.10
CA ALA A 455 13.95 11.41 -17.02
C ALA A 455 15.45 11.75 -17.13
N LYS A 456 15.83 12.81 -17.83
CA LYS A 456 17.24 13.21 -17.95
C LYS A 456 17.75 13.78 -16.62
N GLU A 457 16.94 14.63 -16.00
CA GLU A 457 17.28 15.20 -14.68
C GLU A 457 17.27 14.10 -13.62
N ALA A 458 16.33 13.13 -13.68
CA ALA A 458 16.27 12.00 -12.75
C ALA A 458 17.55 11.17 -12.77
N GLN A 459 18.07 10.85 -13.95
CA GLN A 459 19.32 10.12 -14.11
C GLN A 459 20.51 10.89 -13.51
N ASN A 460 20.59 12.19 -13.75
CA ASN A 460 21.63 13.05 -13.20
C ASN A 460 21.47 13.23 -11.69
N MET A 461 20.24 13.30 -11.17
CA MET A 461 19.95 13.44 -9.75
C MET A 461 20.38 12.20 -8.95
N ILE A 462 20.10 10.99 -9.45
CA ILE A 462 20.57 9.75 -8.84
C ILE A 462 22.10 9.66 -8.85
N TYR A 463 22.73 10.04 -9.96
CA TYR A 463 24.19 10.13 -10.04
C TYR A 463 24.76 11.11 -9.01
N THR A 464 24.16 12.29 -8.90
CA THR A 464 24.54 13.32 -7.92
C THR A 464 24.36 12.83 -6.49
N ALA A 465 23.24 12.13 -6.20
CA ALA A 465 22.97 11.58 -4.88
C ALA A 465 24.09 10.65 -4.41
N PHE A 466 24.50 9.68 -5.24
CA PHE A 466 25.62 8.79 -4.92
C PHE A 466 26.98 9.51 -4.80
N ALA A 467 27.22 10.50 -5.66
CA ALA A 467 28.48 11.24 -5.64
C ALA A 467 28.61 12.20 -4.45
N SER A 468 27.50 12.69 -3.93
CA SER A 468 27.45 13.73 -2.89
C SER A 468 27.97 13.28 -1.52
N LYS A 469 27.91 11.98 -1.23
CA LYS A 469 28.19 11.39 0.09
C LYS A 469 27.39 12.05 1.23
N LYS A 470 26.13 12.40 0.95
CA LYS A 470 25.19 13.00 1.91
C LYS A 470 23.95 12.12 2.07
N PRO A 471 23.20 12.25 3.18
CA PRO A 471 21.83 11.75 3.28
C PRO A 471 20.98 12.41 2.17
N PHE A 472 20.50 11.61 1.18
CA PHE A 472 19.92 12.17 -0.03
C PHE A 472 18.60 11.48 -0.41
N CYS A 473 17.54 12.27 -0.53
CA CYS A 473 16.21 11.81 -0.97
C CYS A 473 15.93 12.32 -2.39
N VAL A 474 15.58 11.38 -3.28
CA VAL A 474 15.11 11.65 -4.63
C VAL A 474 13.66 11.20 -4.74
N ARG A 475 12.74 12.16 -4.81
CA ARG A 475 11.29 11.93 -4.99
C ARG A 475 10.99 11.74 -6.47
N TYR A 476 10.03 10.88 -6.78
CA TYR A 476 9.49 10.74 -8.14
C TYR A 476 8.04 10.25 -8.12
N PRO A 477 7.19 10.74 -9.07
CA PRO A 477 5.76 10.44 -9.03
C PRO A 477 5.41 9.06 -9.60
N ARG A 478 4.18 8.62 -9.36
CA ARG A 478 3.55 7.54 -10.11
C ARG A 478 3.28 8.00 -11.56
N GLY A 479 3.49 7.12 -12.53
CA GLY A 479 3.19 7.39 -13.93
C GLY A 479 4.39 7.17 -14.84
N ASN A 480 4.26 7.63 -16.07
CA ASN A 480 5.25 7.45 -17.14
C ASN A 480 5.90 8.78 -17.51
N VAL A 481 7.06 8.66 -18.10
CA VAL A 481 7.85 9.79 -18.60
C VAL A 481 8.56 9.39 -19.89
N ARG A 482 8.74 10.32 -20.80
CA ARG A 482 9.60 10.10 -21.98
C ARG A 482 11.00 9.76 -21.55
N TYR A 483 11.55 8.70 -22.09
CA TYR A 483 12.84 8.18 -21.69
C TYR A 483 13.82 8.08 -22.84
N ALA A 484 15.00 8.63 -22.59
CA ALA A 484 16.22 8.33 -23.34
C ALA A 484 17.35 8.12 -22.33
N LYS A 485 18.16 7.09 -22.53
CA LYS A 485 19.33 6.86 -21.69
C LYS A 485 20.34 7.98 -21.91
N ASN A 486 20.81 8.62 -20.82
CA ASN A 486 21.87 9.62 -20.90
C ASN A 486 23.18 8.97 -21.42
N LYS A 487 23.85 9.62 -22.37
CA LYS A 487 25.17 9.16 -22.86
C LYS A 487 26.23 9.26 -21.75
N SER A 488 26.11 10.27 -20.90
CA SER A 488 26.93 10.49 -19.70
C SER A 488 26.09 11.15 -18.62
N TYR A 489 26.43 10.92 -17.37
CA TYR A 489 25.80 11.58 -16.21
C TYR A 489 26.55 12.86 -15.84
N SER A 490 25.81 13.88 -15.43
CA SER A 490 26.35 15.15 -14.98
C SER A 490 25.93 15.43 -13.53
N LEU A 491 26.82 16.02 -12.76
CA LEU A 491 26.49 16.46 -11.41
C LEU A 491 25.55 17.68 -11.46
N ILE A 492 24.55 17.66 -10.60
CA ILE A 492 23.67 18.80 -10.34
C ILE A 492 24.12 19.45 -9.03
N PRO A 493 24.53 20.74 -9.03
CA PRO A 493 24.89 21.41 -7.77
C PRO A 493 23.72 21.39 -6.79
N ILE A 494 23.96 20.87 -5.58
CA ILE A 494 22.92 20.73 -4.56
C ILE A 494 22.41 22.10 -4.14
N GLY A 495 21.08 22.24 -4.04
CA GLY A 495 20.42 23.49 -3.66
C GLY A 495 20.30 24.49 -4.81
N THR A 496 20.53 24.10 -6.07
CA THR A 496 20.35 24.98 -7.23
C THR A 496 19.05 24.68 -7.98
N TRP A 497 18.33 25.73 -8.33
CA TRP A 497 17.15 25.69 -9.18
C TRP A 497 17.50 26.03 -10.63
N GLU A 498 16.54 25.86 -11.52
CA GLU A 498 16.69 26.17 -12.93
C GLU A 498 15.54 27.09 -13.38
N LYS A 499 15.80 28.04 -14.27
CA LYS A 499 14.78 28.98 -14.76
C LYS A 499 14.59 28.87 -16.26
N PHE A 500 13.35 29.03 -16.69
CA PHE A 500 12.91 29.02 -18.10
C PHE A 500 12.10 30.26 -18.39
N VAL A 501 12.47 30.97 -19.45
CA VAL A 501 11.78 32.20 -19.90
C VAL A 501 10.83 31.81 -21.04
N VAL A 502 9.55 32.18 -20.91
CA VAL A 502 8.52 32.03 -21.95
C VAL A 502 8.00 33.44 -22.29
N GLY A 503 8.16 33.88 -23.53
CA GLY A 503 7.78 35.23 -23.96
C GLY A 503 8.47 36.33 -23.14
N THR A 504 7.79 37.46 -22.93
CA THR A 504 8.22 38.53 -22.01
C THR A 504 7.57 38.30 -20.64
N PRO A 505 8.33 37.88 -19.61
CA PRO A 505 7.73 37.53 -18.33
C PRO A 505 7.03 38.71 -17.65
N THR A 506 5.79 38.53 -17.29
CA THR A 506 5.01 39.45 -16.42
C THR A 506 4.78 38.86 -15.04
N GLN A 507 4.98 37.56 -14.87
CA GLN A 507 4.78 36.82 -13.63
C GLN A 507 5.83 35.72 -13.49
N ILE A 508 6.02 35.22 -12.27
CA ILE A 508 6.92 34.11 -11.93
C ILE A 508 6.10 32.94 -11.41
N VAL A 509 6.35 31.74 -11.93
CA VAL A 509 5.80 30.48 -11.40
C VAL A 509 6.93 29.62 -10.89
N ILE A 510 6.94 29.32 -9.59
CA ILE A 510 7.88 28.38 -8.97
C ILE A 510 7.15 27.05 -8.80
N THR A 511 7.65 26.01 -9.42
CA THR A 511 7.07 24.66 -9.37
C THR A 511 8.17 23.60 -9.48
N TYR A 512 7.81 22.31 -9.48
CA TYR A 512 8.75 21.20 -9.51
C TYR A 512 8.20 19.96 -10.23
N GLY A 513 9.08 19.01 -10.46
CA GLY A 513 8.71 17.75 -11.08
C GLY A 513 8.14 17.91 -12.48
N PRO A 514 7.29 17.00 -12.96
CA PRO A 514 6.73 17.05 -14.31
C PRO A 514 5.91 18.31 -14.60
N ASP A 515 5.45 19.01 -13.58
CA ASP A 515 4.64 20.23 -13.73
C ASP A 515 5.41 21.40 -14.32
N VAL A 516 6.74 21.40 -14.22
CA VAL A 516 7.61 22.40 -14.87
C VAL A 516 7.35 22.43 -16.39
N ASP A 517 7.42 21.26 -17.04
CA ASP A 517 7.20 21.17 -18.49
C ASP A 517 5.74 21.42 -18.87
N HIS A 518 4.79 21.00 -18.02
CA HIS A 518 3.36 21.27 -18.24
C HIS A 518 3.07 22.77 -18.23
N VAL A 519 3.62 23.51 -17.27
CA VAL A 519 3.46 24.98 -17.17
C VAL A 519 4.13 25.69 -18.35
N ILE A 520 5.35 25.30 -18.72
CA ILE A 520 6.07 25.87 -19.85
C ILE A 520 5.27 25.69 -21.16
N ASN A 521 4.79 24.48 -21.41
CA ASN A 521 4.04 24.18 -22.65
C ASN A 521 2.72 24.94 -22.68
N LYS A 522 1.99 24.99 -21.57
CA LYS A 522 0.72 25.71 -21.48
C LYS A 522 0.90 27.22 -21.64
N ALA A 523 1.97 27.80 -21.05
CA ALA A 523 2.31 29.21 -21.23
C ALA A 523 2.60 29.55 -22.72
N ARG A 524 3.29 28.65 -23.44
CA ARG A 524 3.55 28.81 -24.88
C ARG A 524 2.27 28.73 -25.69
N GLU A 525 1.41 27.75 -25.41
CA GLU A 525 0.11 27.56 -26.07
C GLU A 525 -0.78 28.79 -25.92
N ASN A 526 -0.85 29.35 -24.71
CA ASN A 526 -1.68 30.52 -24.38
C ASN A 526 -0.99 31.85 -24.69
N GLN A 527 0.28 31.85 -25.15
CA GLN A 527 1.09 33.06 -25.42
C GLN A 527 1.25 33.97 -24.19
N ILE A 528 1.31 33.38 -23.00
CA ILE A 528 1.49 34.10 -21.72
C ILE A 528 2.98 34.22 -21.41
N GLY A 529 3.45 35.42 -21.06
CA GLY A 529 4.82 35.68 -20.65
C GLY A 529 5.07 35.22 -19.21
N LEU A 530 5.85 34.16 -19.01
CA LEU A 530 6.18 33.60 -17.70
C LEU A 530 7.69 33.38 -17.52
N LEU A 531 8.14 33.62 -16.28
CA LEU A 531 9.40 33.06 -15.79
C LEU A 531 9.06 31.81 -14.94
N VAL A 532 9.32 30.62 -15.51
CA VAL A 532 9.07 29.35 -14.82
C VAL A 532 10.34 28.89 -14.12
N VAL A 533 10.24 28.55 -12.84
CA VAL A 533 11.36 28.09 -12.01
C VAL A 533 11.16 26.65 -11.62
N ASN A 534 12.11 25.77 -11.97
CA ASN A 534 12.18 24.39 -11.52
C ASN A 534 12.84 24.31 -10.15
N ALA A 535 12.04 24.28 -9.10
CA ALA A 535 12.49 24.14 -7.72
C ALA A 535 12.85 22.68 -7.39
N ARG A 536 13.82 22.12 -8.13
CA ARG A 536 14.24 20.71 -8.06
C ARG A 536 14.84 20.28 -6.72
N PHE A 537 15.16 21.22 -5.81
CA PHE A 537 15.55 20.98 -4.42
C PHE A 537 14.58 21.70 -3.48
N PHE A 538 13.97 20.97 -2.58
CA PHE A 538 13.16 21.52 -1.48
C PHE A 538 14.01 21.82 -0.25
N LYS A 539 15.16 21.13 -0.14
CA LYS A 539 16.13 21.29 0.93
C LYS A 539 17.52 20.88 0.44
N PRO A 540 18.50 21.82 0.50
CA PRO A 540 18.28 23.24 0.72
C PRO A 540 17.55 23.90 -0.46
N ILE A 541 16.82 24.99 -0.22
CA ILE A 541 16.26 25.84 -1.28
C ILE A 541 17.37 26.67 -1.93
N ASP A 542 17.12 27.18 -3.13
CA ASP A 542 18.06 28.07 -3.83
C ASP A 542 17.87 29.52 -3.37
N GLU A 543 18.56 29.89 -2.30
CA GLU A 543 18.52 31.25 -1.75
C GLU A 543 19.04 32.33 -2.72
N VAL A 544 20.01 31.97 -3.58
CA VAL A 544 20.56 32.89 -4.58
C VAL A 544 19.51 33.19 -5.63
N MET A 545 18.89 32.15 -6.18
CA MET A 545 17.79 32.29 -7.13
C MET A 545 16.64 33.09 -6.52
N MET A 546 16.23 32.79 -5.28
CA MET A 546 15.16 33.51 -4.60
C MET A 546 15.46 35.03 -4.49
N LYS A 547 16.67 35.41 -4.10
CA LYS A 547 17.07 36.81 -4.06
C LYS A 547 17.00 37.48 -5.44
N ASP A 548 17.35 36.78 -6.49
CA ASP A 548 17.31 37.33 -7.86
C ASP A 548 15.86 37.43 -8.38
N LEU A 549 14.99 36.50 -8.03
CA LEU A 549 13.56 36.56 -8.40
C LEU A 549 12.87 37.75 -7.74
N LEU A 550 13.14 38.02 -6.47
CA LEU A 550 12.56 39.14 -5.72
C LEU A 550 12.95 40.50 -6.30
N LYS A 551 14.17 40.64 -6.86
CA LYS A 551 14.62 41.89 -7.54
C LYS A 551 13.80 42.21 -8.78
N LEU A 552 13.15 41.22 -9.41
CA LEU A 552 12.34 41.44 -10.61
C LEU A 552 11.04 42.19 -10.31
N ASN A 553 10.59 42.21 -9.06
CA ASN A 553 9.37 42.86 -8.60
C ASN A 553 8.12 42.42 -9.40
N LEU A 554 8.08 41.15 -9.80
CA LEU A 554 6.95 40.51 -10.49
C LEU A 554 6.15 39.68 -9.48
N PRO A 555 4.85 39.50 -9.68
CA PRO A 555 4.04 38.56 -8.90
C PRO A 555 4.62 37.15 -8.95
N ILE A 556 4.69 36.48 -7.80
CA ILE A 556 5.22 35.11 -7.68
C ILE A 556 4.07 34.17 -7.28
N THR A 557 3.86 33.14 -8.06
CA THR A 557 2.98 32.03 -7.71
C THR A 557 3.81 30.78 -7.44
N VAL A 558 3.69 30.21 -6.23
CA VAL A 558 4.25 28.91 -5.90
C VAL A 558 3.18 27.87 -6.17
N TYR A 559 3.42 27.05 -7.17
CA TYR A 559 2.51 25.99 -7.60
C TYR A 559 3.06 24.63 -7.17
N GLU A 560 2.42 24.03 -6.20
CA GLU A 560 2.80 22.71 -5.67
C GLU A 560 1.63 21.70 -5.74
N THR A 561 1.97 20.43 -5.95
CA THR A 561 1.01 19.33 -6.08
C THR A 561 0.95 18.47 -4.83
N ASP A 562 1.54 18.95 -3.75
CA ASP A 562 1.57 18.37 -2.41
C ASP A 562 0.81 19.29 -1.43
N ILE A 563 0.76 18.91 -0.15
CA ILE A 563 0.13 19.73 0.89
C ILE A 563 0.90 21.06 1.09
N LYS A 564 0.16 22.18 1.13
CA LYS A 564 0.77 23.51 1.33
C LYS A 564 1.48 23.66 2.68
N LYS A 565 0.86 23.12 3.73
CA LYS A 565 1.41 23.19 5.09
C LYS A 565 2.71 22.40 5.20
N GLY A 566 3.82 23.08 5.41
CA GLY A 566 5.14 22.48 5.47
C GLY A 566 5.78 22.13 4.12
N GLY A 567 5.09 22.40 2.99
CA GLY A 567 5.57 22.16 1.62
C GLY A 567 6.63 23.16 1.15
N LEU A 568 6.79 23.26 -0.18
CA LEU A 568 7.74 24.20 -0.82
C LEU A 568 7.39 25.66 -0.52
N SER A 569 6.11 26.01 -0.61
CA SER A 569 5.66 27.38 -0.31
C SER A 569 5.99 27.79 1.12
N SER A 570 5.83 26.89 2.08
CA SER A 570 6.23 27.13 3.46
C SER A 570 7.75 27.38 3.58
N ALA A 571 8.58 26.63 2.85
CA ALA A 571 10.04 26.85 2.85
C ALA A 571 10.43 28.23 2.30
N ILE A 572 9.76 28.66 1.24
CA ILE A 572 9.99 29.98 0.64
C ILE A 572 9.56 31.10 1.59
N LEU A 573 8.37 30.99 2.19
CA LEU A 573 7.85 31.99 3.15
C LEU A 573 8.73 32.09 4.42
N GLU A 574 9.20 30.96 4.94
CA GLU A 574 10.14 30.92 6.08
C GLU A 574 11.46 31.62 5.73
N TYR A 575 11.99 31.43 4.52
CA TYR A 575 13.19 32.10 4.06
C TYR A 575 12.97 33.61 3.94
N MET A 576 11.82 34.04 3.41
CA MET A 576 11.49 35.46 3.25
C MET A 576 11.23 36.19 4.57
N ASN A 577 10.84 35.44 5.61
CA ASN A 577 10.45 35.96 6.93
C ASN A 577 9.39 37.09 6.89
N THR A 578 8.58 37.13 5.83
CA THR A 578 7.46 38.05 5.62
C THR A 578 6.30 37.40 4.93
N LEU A 579 5.08 37.88 5.14
CA LEU A 579 3.95 37.61 4.29
C LEU A 579 3.95 38.63 3.16
N ASP A 580 4.53 38.29 2.01
CA ASP A 580 4.54 39.17 0.85
C ASP A 580 3.24 38.94 0.05
N GLU A 581 2.43 40.00 -0.12
CA GLU A 581 1.16 39.96 -0.89
C GLU A 581 1.36 39.58 -2.36
N LYS A 582 2.58 39.68 -2.89
CA LYS A 582 2.93 39.28 -4.25
C LYS A 582 3.11 37.77 -4.41
N ILE A 583 3.13 36.99 -3.31
CA ILE A 583 3.26 35.54 -3.35
C ILE A 583 1.90 34.88 -3.20
N HIS A 584 1.52 34.17 -4.26
CA HIS A 584 0.33 33.32 -4.28
C HIS A 584 0.74 31.86 -4.12
N VAL A 585 -0.07 31.07 -3.42
CA VAL A 585 0.23 29.65 -3.19
C VAL A 585 -0.93 28.78 -3.65
N LEU A 586 -0.66 27.97 -4.65
CA LEU A 586 -1.55 26.88 -5.09
C LEU A 586 -0.98 25.55 -4.58
N GLY A 587 -1.82 24.74 -3.97
CA GLY A 587 -1.46 23.44 -3.43
C GLY A 587 -2.63 22.82 -2.67
N ILE A 588 -2.46 21.58 -2.22
CA ILE A 588 -3.50 20.86 -1.48
C ILE A 588 -3.72 21.51 -0.11
N GLY A 589 -5.00 21.65 0.27
CA GLY A 589 -5.43 22.20 1.56
C GLY A 589 -5.17 21.24 2.73
N ASP A 590 -5.68 21.60 3.91
CA ASP A 590 -5.51 20.83 5.15
C ASP A 590 -6.58 19.73 5.26
N HIS A 591 -6.52 18.73 4.38
CA HIS A 591 -7.42 17.58 4.35
C HIS A 591 -6.80 16.41 3.60
N TYR A 592 -7.39 15.21 3.78
CA TYR A 592 -7.01 14.03 3.03
C TYR A 592 -7.70 13.99 1.67
N VAL A 593 -6.92 13.73 0.60
CA VAL A 593 -7.45 13.64 -0.75
C VAL A 593 -8.02 12.25 -1.01
N CYS A 594 -9.28 12.17 -1.40
CA CYS A 594 -9.99 10.92 -1.66
C CYS A 594 -9.41 10.13 -2.86
N HIS A 595 -9.98 8.95 -3.14
CA HIS A 595 -9.62 8.16 -4.32
C HIS A 595 -10.28 8.69 -5.61
N GLY A 596 -9.62 8.50 -6.73
CA GLY A 596 -10.08 8.91 -8.05
C GLY A 596 -8.95 8.95 -9.06
N SER A 597 -9.23 9.36 -10.32
CA SER A 597 -8.15 9.60 -11.28
C SER A 597 -7.32 10.83 -10.86
N ILE A 598 -6.01 10.80 -11.07
CA ILE A 598 -5.12 11.95 -10.75
C ILE A 598 -5.66 13.24 -11.37
N ARG A 599 -6.13 13.19 -12.63
CA ARG A 599 -6.72 14.36 -13.30
C ARG A 599 -7.93 14.91 -12.56
N SER A 600 -8.88 14.05 -12.17
CA SER A 600 -10.08 14.49 -11.45
C SER A 600 -9.78 15.03 -10.06
N LEU A 601 -8.77 14.48 -9.39
CA LEU A 601 -8.33 14.96 -8.08
C LEU A 601 -7.61 16.31 -8.19
N ARG A 602 -6.72 16.50 -9.17
CA ARG A 602 -6.08 17.80 -9.40
C ARG A 602 -7.08 18.92 -9.67
N ILE A 603 -8.14 18.65 -10.44
CA ILE A 603 -9.23 19.61 -10.67
C ILE A 603 -9.98 19.89 -9.34
N GLN A 604 -10.30 18.85 -8.58
CA GLN A 604 -11.00 18.99 -7.30
C GLN A 604 -10.22 19.85 -6.30
N GLU A 605 -8.91 19.62 -6.22
CA GLU A 605 -8.02 20.32 -5.29
C GLU A 605 -7.62 21.73 -5.78
N GLY A 606 -8.08 22.14 -6.98
CA GLY A 606 -7.70 23.42 -7.58
C GLY A 606 -6.24 23.51 -7.99
N ILE A 607 -5.60 22.37 -8.24
CA ILE A 607 -4.17 22.25 -8.59
C ILE A 607 -3.96 21.61 -9.97
N SER A 608 -4.94 21.71 -10.85
CA SER A 608 -4.71 21.40 -12.27
C SER A 608 -3.95 22.55 -12.94
N THR A 609 -3.31 22.26 -14.07
CA THR A 609 -2.62 23.29 -14.84
C THR A 609 -3.61 24.38 -15.31
N GLU A 610 -4.84 23.99 -15.64
CA GLU A 610 -5.91 24.92 -16.00
C GLU A 610 -6.22 25.88 -14.84
N CYS A 611 -6.41 25.37 -13.62
CA CYS A 611 -6.65 26.20 -12.43
C CYS A 611 -5.49 27.16 -12.14
N LEU A 612 -4.25 26.73 -12.36
CA LEU A 612 -3.09 27.63 -12.25
C LEU A 612 -3.22 28.82 -13.24
N PHE A 613 -3.54 28.56 -14.51
CA PHE A 613 -3.62 29.62 -15.50
C PHE A 613 -4.81 30.56 -15.25
N GLU A 614 -5.97 30.04 -14.79
CA GLU A 614 -7.09 30.87 -14.32
C GLU A 614 -6.68 31.80 -13.16
N GLU A 615 -5.81 31.34 -12.26
CA GLU A 615 -5.32 32.13 -11.15
C GLU A 615 -4.30 33.19 -11.61
N LEU A 616 -3.41 32.84 -12.55
CA LEU A 616 -2.45 33.79 -13.14
C LEU A 616 -3.17 34.95 -13.87
N GLU A 617 -4.28 34.69 -14.54
CA GLU A 617 -5.09 35.73 -15.20
C GLU A 617 -5.73 36.73 -14.22
N LYS A 618 -6.04 36.32 -12.98
CA LYS A 618 -6.60 37.20 -11.95
C LYS A 618 -5.58 38.16 -11.35
N HIS A 619 -4.31 37.77 -11.40
CA HIS A 619 -3.21 38.48 -10.72
C HIS A 619 -2.19 39.11 -11.70
N GLY A 620 -2.39 38.97 -13.02
CA GLY A 620 -1.63 39.61 -14.11
C GLY A 620 -2.36 40.82 -14.62
#